data_e15d07fd9cb3783ff6dcca316ca4541c
#
_entry.id   e15d07fd9cb3783ff6dcca316ca4541c
#
_cell.length_a   1.000
_cell.length_b   1.000
_cell.length_c   1.000
_cell.angle_alpha   90.00
_cell.angle_beta   90.00
_cell.angle_gamma   90.00
#
_symmetry.space_group_name_H-M   'P 1'
#
loop_
_entity.id
_entity.type
_entity.pdbx_description
1 polymer ?
#
loop_
_entity_poly.entity_id
_entity_poly.type
_entity_poly.pdbx_seq_one_letter_code
_entity_poly.pdbx_strand_id
1 'polypeptide(L)'
;MKIHEYQAKGILAKFGVPVPRGEVVFKKDEARAAAQRLGTSVVVVKAQIHAGGRGKAGGVKLAKSPDDASALAEQILGMKLVTPQTGEEGRIVRRLLIEEGLDIKRELYLGILVDRALGAPIFMASAAGGMEIEEVAKDHPEAILREAIDPATGFQPYQARKLAFGLGLTPEQVGVAVPFFQALYRAFVETDASMIEINPCVVTGDGKLVALDAKVTFDDNALYRHPEFKDLRDLEEETPLEVEASKFKLNYIKLDGDIACMVNGAGLAMATMDIIKLSGGSPANFLDVGGGASEEQVKNAFRILLSDPNVRAVFVNIFGGILRCDVLASGVVGAAKELKFKVPVVVRMEGTNVQQGKEILRNSGFNFAVAEGMKDGAEKAVALAGGAR
;
A
#
# COMPACT_ATOMS: atom_id res chain seq x y z
N MET A 1 5.31 3.61 -1.45
CA MET A 1 5.35 3.76 0.03
C MET A 1 4.15 4.58 0.48
N LYS A 2 3.33 4.06 1.39
CA LYS A 2 2.22 4.80 2.03
C LYS A 2 2.73 5.60 3.22
N ILE A 3 2.07 6.73 3.53
CA ILE A 3 2.38 7.56 4.69
C ILE A 3 1.10 7.93 5.45
N HIS A 4 1.25 8.36 6.71
CA HIS A 4 0.11 8.81 7.52
C HIS A 4 -0.49 10.12 7.03
N GLU A 5 -1.76 10.37 7.37
CA GLU A 5 -2.50 11.59 7.02
C GLU A 5 -1.76 12.87 7.44
N TYR A 6 -1.24 12.92 8.68
CA TYR A 6 -0.53 14.11 9.16
C TYR A 6 0.76 14.39 8.37
N GLN A 7 1.45 13.34 7.90
CA GLN A 7 2.63 13.46 7.06
C GLN A 7 2.24 13.95 5.65
N ALA A 8 1.18 13.35 5.08
CA ALA A 8 0.62 13.77 3.80
C ALA A 8 0.23 15.25 3.80
N LYS A 9 -0.52 15.69 4.81
CA LYS A 9 -0.87 17.10 4.99
C LYS A 9 0.35 18.00 5.12
N GLY A 10 1.36 17.59 5.90
CA GLY A 10 2.61 18.33 6.04
C GLY A 10 3.36 18.53 4.72
N ILE A 11 3.32 17.53 3.83
CA ILE A 11 3.88 17.65 2.48
C ILE A 11 3.02 18.58 1.63
N LEU A 12 1.72 18.34 1.57
CA LEU A 12 0.80 19.15 0.76
C LEU A 12 0.83 20.64 1.13
N ALA A 13 0.96 20.96 2.42
CA ALA A 13 1.09 22.33 2.89
C ALA A 13 2.35 23.03 2.34
N LYS A 14 3.47 22.31 2.14
CA LYS A 14 4.69 22.88 1.51
C LYS A 14 4.47 23.30 0.07
N PHE A 15 3.51 22.67 -0.63
CA PHE A 15 3.11 23.04 -1.98
C PHE A 15 2.03 24.12 -2.03
N GLY A 16 1.58 24.60 -0.87
CA GLY A 16 0.55 25.63 -0.76
C GLY A 16 -0.89 25.10 -0.81
N VAL A 17 -1.10 23.79 -0.59
CA VAL A 17 -2.44 23.22 -0.41
C VAL A 17 -2.92 23.56 1.00
N PRO A 18 -4.06 24.26 1.16
CA PRO A 18 -4.64 24.53 2.47
C PRO A 18 -5.02 23.25 3.20
N VAL A 19 -4.53 23.09 4.41
CA VAL A 19 -4.85 22.00 5.33
C VAL A 19 -5.25 22.57 6.69
N PRO A 20 -6.05 21.88 7.51
CA PRO A 20 -6.34 22.33 8.87
C PRO A 20 -5.07 22.35 9.71
N ARG A 21 -5.01 23.25 10.69
CA ARG A 21 -3.94 23.24 11.69
C ARG A 21 -4.09 22.02 12.58
N GLY A 22 -3.00 21.32 12.84
CA GLY A 22 -3.04 20.12 13.66
C GLY A 22 -1.66 19.73 14.18
N GLU A 23 -1.66 18.90 15.22
CA GLU A 23 -0.45 18.35 15.83
C GLU A 23 -0.61 16.84 16.05
N VAL A 24 0.43 16.08 15.68
CA VAL A 24 0.47 14.66 15.99
C VAL A 24 0.89 14.44 17.43
N VAL A 25 0.22 13.51 18.11
CA VAL A 25 0.49 13.16 19.50
C VAL A 25 0.62 11.63 19.64
N PHE A 26 1.49 11.22 20.57
CA PHE A 26 1.79 9.81 20.86
C PHE A 26 1.32 9.39 22.26
N LYS A 27 0.95 10.36 23.09
CA LYS A 27 0.48 10.15 24.46
C LYS A 27 -0.79 10.97 24.72
N LYS A 28 -1.65 10.48 25.60
CA LYS A 28 -2.91 11.15 25.97
C LYS A 28 -2.71 12.56 26.52
N ASP A 29 -1.67 12.77 27.32
CA ASP A 29 -1.41 14.08 27.95
C ASP A 29 -0.98 15.14 26.93
N GLU A 30 -0.37 14.72 25.83
CA GLU A 30 0.01 15.60 24.71
C GLU A 30 -1.24 16.14 23.99
N ALA A 31 -2.34 15.36 23.93
CA ALA A 31 -3.58 15.75 23.25
C ALA A 31 -4.24 16.98 23.88
N ARG A 32 -4.24 17.08 25.24
CA ARG A 32 -4.73 18.26 25.95
C ARG A 32 -3.92 19.50 25.56
N ALA A 33 -2.60 19.40 25.59
CA ALA A 33 -1.71 20.51 25.27
C ALA A 33 -1.84 20.95 23.80
N ALA A 34 -1.96 19.99 22.86
CA ALA A 34 -2.21 20.26 21.45
C ALA A 34 -3.54 21.00 21.25
N ALA A 35 -4.62 20.54 21.88
CA ALA A 35 -5.93 21.20 21.81
C ALA A 35 -5.88 22.64 22.37
N GLN A 36 -5.14 22.88 23.46
CA GLN A 36 -4.94 24.22 24.01
C GLN A 36 -4.18 25.13 23.05
N ARG A 37 -3.13 24.64 22.39
CA ARG A 37 -2.36 25.43 21.41
C ARG A 37 -3.17 25.79 20.17
N LEU A 38 -4.04 24.88 19.71
CA LEU A 38 -4.96 25.15 18.59
C LEU A 38 -5.93 26.29 18.91
N GLY A 39 -6.41 26.39 20.17
CA GLY A 39 -7.21 27.50 20.65
C GLY A 39 -8.59 27.62 20.00
N THR A 40 -9.13 26.53 19.40
CA THR A 40 -10.44 26.50 18.75
C THR A 40 -11.49 25.91 19.69
N SER A 41 -12.75 26.27 19.48
CA SER A 41 -13.88 25.77 20.30
C SER A 41 -14.16 24.27 20.10
N VAL A 42 -13.72 23.72 18.98
CA VAL A 42 -13.83 22.30 18.64
C VAL A 42 -12.51 21.85 18.04
N VAL A 43 -12.02 20.71 18.50
CA VAL A 43 -10.91 19.99 17.86
C VAL A 43 -11.37 18.59 17.46
N VAL A 44 -10.69 18.02 16.49
CA VAL A 44 -10.94 16.66 16.01
C VAL A 44 -9.79 15.78 16.44
N VAL A 45 -10.09 14.66 17.10
CA VAL A 45 -9.14 13.61 17.48
C VAL A 45 -9.20 12.52 16.44
N LYS A 46 -8.14 12.34 15.64
CA LYS A 46 -8.10 11.41 14.50
C LYS A 46 -7.04 10.33 14.71
N ALA A 47 -7.45 9.05 14.73
CA ALA A 47 -6.53 7.92 14.68
C ALA A 47 -5.67 7.98 13.41
N GLN A 48 -4.38 7.72 13.54
CA GLN A 48 -3.44 7.69 12.42
C GLN A 48 -3.06 6.24 12.14
N ILE A 49 -3.67 5.66 11.11
CA ILE A 49 -3.38 4.34 10.53
C ILE A 49 -3.40 4.44 9.01
N HIS A 50 -2.76 3.50 8.31
CA HIS A 50 -2.72 3.47 6.84
C HIS A 50 -4.00 2.87 6.22
N ALA A 51 -5.17 3.25 6.74
CA ALA A 51 -6.47 2.79 6.24
C ALA A 51 -7.52 3.90 6.27
N GLY A 52 -8.44 3.85 5.30
CA GLY A 52 -9.65 4.67 5.26
C GLY A 52 -10.76 4.12 6.16
N GLY A 53 -11.91 4.82 6.19
CA GLY A 53 -13.07 4.39 6.97
C GLY A 53 -12.95 4.59 8.48
N ARG A 54 -11.92 5.29 8.95
CA ARG A 54 -11.62 5.53 10.38
C ARG A 54 -12.78 6.18 11.13
N GLY A 55 -13.51 7.09 10.49
CA GLY A 55 -14.66 7.78 11.09
C GLY A 55 -15.76 6.80 11.46
N LYS A 56 -16.18 5.94 10.53
CA LYS A 56 -17.21 4.90 10.75
C LYS A 56 -16.79 3.89 11.80
N ALA A 57 -15.49 3.61 11.91
CA ALA A 57 -14.92 2.68 12.89
C ALA A 57 -14.67 3.30 14.29
N GLY A 58 -15.03 4.57 14.51
CA GLY A 58 -14.88 5.26 15.80
C GLY A 58 -13.48 5.84 16.06
N GLY A 59 -12.58 5.84 15.05
CA GLY A 59 -11.23 6.41 15.12
C GLY A 59 -11.17 7.93 14.90
N VAL A 60 -12.30 8.61 14.67
CA VAL A 60 -12.38 10.06 14.50
C VAL A 60 -13.49 10.60 15.41
N LYS A 61 -13.15 11.50 16.31
CA LYS A 61 -14.08 12.06 17.30
C LYS A 61 -13.88 13.55 17.49
N LEU A 62 -14.99 14.26 17.77
CA LEU A 62 -15.00 15.69 18.08
C LEU A 62 -14.85 15.89 19.59
N ALA A 63 -13.93 16.78 19.98
CA ALA A 63 -13.74 17.24 21.34
C ALA A 63 -14.12 18.73 21.45
N LYS A 64 -14.88 19.09 22.48
CA LYS A 64 -15.37 20.45 22.72
C LYS A 64 -14.51 21.20 23.77
N SER A 65 -13.54 20.51 24.32
CA SER A 65 -12.58 21.08 25.29
C SER A 65 -11.26 20.32 25.22
N PRO A 66 -10.16 20.92 25.75
CA PRO A 66 -8.89 20.19 25.90
C PRO A 66 -9.00 18.93 26.77
N ASP A 67 -9.89 18.93 27.75
CA ASP A 67 -10.13 17.77 28.62
C ASP A 67 -10.83 16.65 27.87
N ASP A 68 -11.83 16.99 27.04
CA ASP A 68 -12.48 16.03 26.14
C ASP A 68 -11.45 15.43 25.17
N ALA A 69 -10.55 16.24 24.61
CA ALA A 69 -9.50 15.77 23.71
C ALA A 69 -8.58 14.74 24.40
N SER A 70 -8.21 14.99 25.66
CA SER A 70 -7.42 14.05 26.47
C SER A 70 -8.18 12.75 26.73
N ALA A 71 -9.45 12.83 27.11
CA ALA A 71 -10.29 11.67 27.38
C ALA A 71 -10.52 10.81 26.12
N LEU A 72 -10.74 11.44 24.96
CA LEU A 72 -10.88 10.74 23.68
C LEU A 72 -9.54 10.13 23.23
N ALA A 73 -8.42 10.82 23.46
CA ALA A 73 -7.10 10.29 23.18
C ALA A 73 -6.83 9.01 23.99
N GLU A 74 -7.22 8.97 25.27
CA GLU A 74 -7.10 7.77 26.12
C GLU A 74 -7.93 6.59 25.59
N GLN A 75 -9.09 6.87 25.01
CA GLN A 75 -9.96 5.82 24.43
C GLN A 75 -9.44 5.28 23.11
N ILE A 76 -8.82 6.15 22.27
CA ILE A 76 -8.45 5.79 20.89
C ILE A 76 -7.01 5.28 20.80
N LEU A 77 -6.06 5.81 21.61
CA LEU A 77 -4.69 5.30 21.66
C LEU A 77 -4.68 3.87 22.17
N GLY A 78 -4.01 2.99 21.43
CA GLY A 78 -3.90 1.57 21.75
C GLY A 78 -5.12 0.74 21.34
N MET A 79 -6.23 1.34 20.90
CA MET A 79 -7.37 0.56 20.41
C MET A 79 -7.02 -0.17 19.11
N LYS A 80 -7.63 -1.33 18.92
CA LYS A 80 -7.63 -2.06 17.64
C LYS A 80 -8.74 -1.49 16.77
N LEU A 81 -8.35 -0.76 15.72
CA LEU A 81 -9.29 -0.14 14.79
C LEU A 81 -9.54 -1.07 13.59
N VAL A 82 -10.77 -1.52 13.43
CA VAL A 82 -11.22 -2.40 12.35
C VAL A 82 -12.00 -1.57 11.33
N THR A 83 -11.53 -1.54 10.10
CA THR A 83 -12.18 -0.86 8.97
C THR A 83 -12.32 -1.83 7.79
N PRO A 84 -13.13 -1.52 6.77
CA PRO A 84 -13.18 -2.36 5.56
C PRO A 84 -11.81 -2.58 4.90
N GLN A 85 -10.88 -1.61 5.04
CA GLN A 85 -9.54 -1.68 4.46
C GLN A 85 -8.53 -2.45 5.33
N THR A 86 -8.74 -2.54 6.65
CA THR A 86 -7.85 -3.31 7.54
C THR A 86 -8.24 -4.77 7.69
N GLY A 87 -9.44 -5.14 7.23
CA GLY A 87 -10.01 -6.46 7.51
C GLY A 87 -10.24 -6.71 9.01
N GLU A 88 -10.58 -7.96 9.37
CA GLU A 88 -10.85 -8.38 10.76
C GLU A 88 -9.62 -8.27 11.68
N GLU A 89 -8.43 -8.34 11.12
CA GLU A 89 -7.18 -8.17 11.86
C GLU A 89 -7.06 -6.78 12.48
N GLY A 90 -7.60 -5.74 11.82
CA GLY A 90 -7.53 -4.37 12.27
C GLY A 90 -6.10 -3.81 12.35
N ARG A 91 -5.98 -2.58 12.86
CA ARG A 91 -4.68 -1.95 13.14
C ARG A 91 -4.69 -1.31 14.53
N ILE A 92 -3.58 -1.39 15.24
CA ILE A 92 -3.44 -0.75 16.55
C ILE A 92 -3.13 0.74 16.34
N VAL A 93 -3.94 1.60 16.96
CA VAL A 93 -3.73 3.05 16.90
C VAL A 93 -2.58 3.46 17.82
N ARG A 94 -1.45 3.89 17.26
CA ARG A 94 -0.25 4.26 18.02
C ARG A 94 -0.03 5.77 18.12
N ARG A 95 -0.76 6.54 17.32
CA ARG A 95 -0.67 8.00 17.29
C ARG A 95 -1.99 8.62 16.87
N LEU A 96 -2.18 9.86 17.27
CA LEU A 96 -3.37 10.64 16.92
C LEU A 96 -2.95 11.96 16.29
N LEU A 97 -3.78 12.46 15.38
CA LEU A 97 -3.74 13.84 14.92
C LEU A 97 -4.82 14.62 15.69
N ILE A 98 -4.41 15.65 16.42
CA ILE A 98 -5.31 16.62 17.05
C ILE A 98 -5.40 17.81 16.11
N GLU A 99 -6.57 18.08 15.56
CA GLU A 99 -6.76 19.02 14.46
C GLU A 99 -7.90 20.00 14.77
N GLU A 100 -7.82 21.21 14.26
CA GLU A 100 -8.90 22.19 14.39
C GLU A 100 -10.17 21.73 13.69
N GLY A 101 -11.32 21.95 14.31
CA GLY A 101 -12.62 21.75 13.70
C GLY A 101 -12.92 22.83 12.66
N LEU A 102 -13.53 22.47 11.55
CA LEU A 102 -13.90 23.38 10.47
C LEU A 102 -15.43 23.49 10.31
N ASP A 103 -15.92 24.65 9.88
CA ASP A 103 -17.31 24.84 9.45
C ASP A 103 -17.51 24.31 8.03
N ILE A 104 -17.86 23.02 7.90
CA ILE A 104 -17.99 22.32 6.63
C ILE A 104 -19.35 22.62 6.02
N LYS A 105 -19.36 23.13 4.78
CA LYS A 105 -20.59 23.33 3.98
C LYS A 105 -20.79 22.26 2.91
N ARG A 106 -19.70 21.82 2.29
CA ARG A 106 -19.72 20.77 1.27
C ARG A 106 -18.48 19.90 1.41
N GLU A 107 -18.64 18.65 1.07
CA GLU A 107 -17.57 17.66 0.98
C GLU A 107 -17.40 17.24 -0.46
N LEU A 108 -16.17 17.22 -0.94
CA LEU A 108 -15.77 16.89 -2.30
C LEU A 108 -14.74 15.77 -2.26
N TYR A 109 -14.69 14.96 -3.29
CA TYR A 109 -13.61 14.02 -3.55
C TYR A 109 -12.65 14.59 -4.58
N LEU A 110 -11.35 14.50 -4.35
CA LEU A 110 -10.29 14.82 -5.30
C LEU A 110 -9.25 13.69 -5.29
N GLY A 111 -8.84 13.24 -6.46
CA GLY A 111 -7.81 12.22 -6.61
C GLY A 111 -6.90 12.48 -7.79
N ILE A 112 -5.61 12.21 -7.64
CA ILE A 112 -4.65 12.20 -8.76
C ILE A 112 -3.93 10.86 -8.72
N LEU A 113 -3.91 10.16 -9.83
CA LEU A 113 -3.22 8.88 -9.99
C LEU A 113 -2.79 8.67 -11.45
N VAL A 114 -1.94 7.69 -11.67
CA VAL A 114 -1.58 7.27 -13.04
C VAL A 114 -2.61 6.28 -13.55
N ASP A 115 -3.30 6.64 -14.63
CA ASP A 115 -4.18 5.71 -15.35
C ASP A 115 -3.33 4.83 -16.27
N ARG A 116 -3.34 3.52 -16.01
CA ARG A 116 -2.51 2.56 -16.75
C ARG A 116 -2.97 2.34 -18.18
N ALA A 117 -4.27 2.53 -18.45
CA ALA A 117 -4.83 2.38 -19.79
C ALA A 117 -4.45 3.56 -20.67
N LEU A 118 -4.43 4.76 -20.11
CA LEU A 118 -4.03 5.98 -20.80
C LEU A 118 -2.50 6.18 -20.79
N GLY A 119 -1.78 5.54 -19.86
CA GLY A 119 -0.35 5.78 -19.66
C GLY A 119 -0.03 7.21 -19.21
N ALA A 120 -0.96 7.88 -18.53
CA ALA A 120 -0.88 9.30 -18.16
C ALA A 120 -1.52 9.54 -16.78
N PRO A 121 -1.14 10.61 -16.08
CA PRO A 121 -1.85 11.04 -14.88
C PRO A 121 -3.27 11.47 -15.22
N ILE A 122 -4.20 11.16 -14.32
CA ILE A 122 -5.57 11.69 -14.37
C ILE A 122 -5.89 12.42 -13.08
N PHE A 123 -6.62 13.51 -13.19
CA PHE A 123 -7.24 14.18 -12.06
C PHE A 123 -8.72 13.76 -12.01
N MET A 124 -9.13 13.18 -10.90
CA MET A 124 -10.50 12.77 -10.63
C MET A 124 -11.13 13.71 -9.60
N ALA A 125 -12.40 14.03 -9.78
CA ALA A 125 -13.14 14.87 -8.84
C ALA A 125 -14.61 14.44 -8.78
N SER A 126 -15.22 14.47 -7.59
CA SER A 126 -16.64 14.21 -7.40
C SER A 126 -17.22 15.12 -6.33
N ALA A 127 -18.50 15.49 -6.50
CA ALA A 127 -19.27 16.17 -5.47
C ALA A 127 -19.72 15.25 -4.33
N ALA A 128 -19.46 13.93 -4.43
CA ALA A 128 -19.72 12.91 -3.41
C ALA A 128 -18.46 12.70 -2.57
N GLY A 129 -18.06 13.70 -1.76
CA GLY A 129 -16.96 13.56 -0.80
C GLY A 129 -17.37 12.84 0.48
N GLY A 130 -16.38 12.34 1.22
CA GLY A 130 -16.60 11.60 2.47
C GLY A 130 -17.16 10.19 2.30
N MET A 131 -17.34 9.74 1.06
CA MET A 131 -17.81 8.40 0.70
C MET A 131 -16.66 7.56 0.10
N GLU A 132 -16.81 6.24 0.11
CA GLU A 132 -15.88 5.35 -0.62
C GLU A 132 -16.05 5.57 -2.12
N ILE A 133 -15.02 6.05 -2.79
CA ILE A 133 -15.09 6.42 -4.22
C ILE A 133 -15.35 5.21 -5.12
N GLU A 134 -14.96 4.02 -4.69
CA GLU A 134 -15.21 2.76 -5.37
C GLU A 134 -16.71 2.45 -5.45
N GLU A 135 -17.48 2.76 -4.39
CA GLU A 135 -18.94 2.64 -4.39
C GLU A 135 -19.55 3.65 -5.38
N VAL A 136 -19.08 4.90 -5.35
CA VAL A 136 -19.53 5.93 -6.30
C VAL A 136 -19.19 5.53 -7.74
N ALA A 137 -18.00 4.97 -7.99
CA ALA A 137 -17.58 4.51 -9.32
C ALA A 137 -18.42 3.35 -9.83
N LYS A 138 -18.92 2.49 -8.95
CA LYS A 138 -19.75 1.35 -9.29
C LYS A 138 -21.20 1.75 -9.57
N ASP A 139 -21.79 2.57 -8.69
CA ASP A 139 -23.22 2.86 -8.70
C ASP A 139 -23.55 4.12 -9.52
N HIS A 140 -22.65 5.10 -9.57
CA HIS A 140 -22.80 6.41 -10.21
C HIS A 140 -21.50 6.84 -10.91
N PRO A 141 -20.99 6.11 -11.92
CA PRO A 141 -19.73 6.43 -12.59
C PRO A 141 -19.72 7.82 -13.25
N GLU A 142 -20.90 8.34 -13.64
CA GLU A 142 -21.09 9.68 -14.21
C GLU A 142 -20.84 10.81 -13.19
N ALA A 143 -20.91 10.52 -11.89
CA ALA A 143 -20.63 11.47 -10.82
C ALA A 143 -19.13 11.72 -10.61
N ILE A 144 -18.26 10.94 -11.30
CA ILE A 144 -16.81 11.10 -11.24
C ILE A 144 -16.32 11.82 -12.50
N LEU A 145 -15.98 13.07 -12.32
CA LEU A 145 -15.30 13.86 -13.35
C LEU A 145 -13.86 13.36 -13.51
N ARG A 146 -13.41 13.25 -14.76
CA ARG A 146 -12.05 12.79 -15.07
C ARG A 146 -11.41 13.76 -16.06
N GLU A 147 -10.17 14.14 -15.78
CA GLU A 147 -9.38 15.00 -16.66
C GLU A 147 -8.01 14.37 -16.84
N ALA A 148 -7.74 13.90 -18.06
CA ALA A 148 -6.43 13.36 -18.43
C ALA A 148 -5.41 14.49 -18.54
N ILE A 149 -4.20 14.25 -18.04
CA ILE A 149 -3.14 15.25 -18.01
C ILE A 149 -2.02 14.76 -18.93
N ASP A 150 -1.74 15.55 -19.96
CA ASP A 150 -0.56 15.29 -20.80
C ASP A 150 0.71 15.64 -20.01
N PRO A 151 1.62 14.66 -19.78
CA PRO A 151 2.84 14.91 -19.01
C PRO A 151 3.76 15.98 -19.60
N ALA A 152 3.70 16.24 -20.91
CA ALA A 152 4.52 17.25 -21.58
C ALA A 152 4.04 18.68 -21.29
N THR A 153 2.73 18.87 -21.14
CA THR A 153 2.14 20.20 -20.89
C THR A 153 1.74 20.42 -19.43
N GLY A 154 1.60 19.34 -18.66
CA GLY A 154 1.14 19.36 -17.29
C GLY A 154 -0.34 19.73 -17.14
N PHE A 155 -0.79 19.89 -15.91
CA PHE A 155 -2.16 20.22 -15.57
C PHE A 155 -2.42 21.73 -15.78
N GLN A 156 -3.27 22.06 -16.73
CA GLN A 156 -3.51 23.43 -17.16
C GLN A 156 -4.66 24.10 -16.40
N PRO A 157 -4.64 25.45 -16.23
CA PRO A 157 -5.70 26.17 -15.51
C PRO A 157 -7.11 25.97 -16.09
N TYR A 158 -7.26 25.71 -17.40
CA TYR A 158 -8.57 25.45 -17.99
C TYR A 158 -9.14 24.09 -17.54
N GLN A 159 -8.29 23.08 -17.35
CA GLN A 159 -8.67 21.77 -16.83
C GLN A 159 -9.16 21.90 -15.38
N ALA A 160 -8.43 22.65 -14.57
CA ALA A 160 -8.84 22.97 -13.21
C ALA A 160 -10.19 23.67 -13.15
N ARG A 161 -10.43 24.66 -14.02
CA ARG A 161 -11.74 25.34 -14.12
C ARG A 161 -12.86 24.39 -14.54
N LYS A 162 -12.59 23.52 -15.53
CA LYS A 162 -13.55 22.51 -15.99
C LYS A 162 -14.00 21.59 -14.84
N LEU A 163 -13.06 21.08 -14.06
CA LEU A 163 -13.36 20.27 -12.87
C LEU A 163 -14.14 21.08 -11.82
N ALA A 164 -13.69 22.29 -11.52
CA ALA A 164 -14.32 23.13 -10.51
C ALA A 164 -15.78 23.47 -10.84
N PHE A 165 -16.07 23.84 -12.09
CA PHE A 165 -17.45 24.06 -12.55
C PHE A 165 -18.25 22.75 -12.56
N GLY A 166 -17.65 21.64 -12.98
CA GLY A 166 -18.28 20.31 -12.94
C GLY A 166 -18.66 19.87 -11.53
N LEU A 167 -17.90 20.28 -10.51
CA LEU A 167 -18.22 20.10 -9.11
C LEU A 167 -19.34 21.04 -8.61
N GLY A 168 -19.83 21.95 -9.46
CA GLY A 168 -20.84 22.95 -9.08
C GLY A 168 -20.32 24.00 -8.09
N LEU A 169 -19.06 24.37 -8.19
CA LEU A 169 -18.48 25.48 -7.40
C LEU A 169 -18.92 26.82 -7.98
N THR A 170 -19.12 27.82 -7.11
CA THR A 170 -19.44 29.20 -7.56
C THR A 170 -18.23 29.84 -8.25
N PRO A 171 -18.40 30.91 -9.07
CA PRO A 171 -17.29 31.58 -9.71
C PRO A 171 -16.17 32.02 -8.74
N GLU A 172 -16.54 32.48 -7.54
CA GLU A 172 -15.60 32.86 -6.48
C GLU A 172 -14.81 31.65 -5.98
N GLN A 173 -15.51 30.53 -5.75
CA GLN A 173 -14.89 29.27 -5.32
C GLN A 173 -14.01 28.68 -6.42
N VAL A 174 -14.35 28.82 -7.70
CA VAL A 174 -13.51 28.41 -8.84
C VAL A 174 -12.18 29.16 -8.81
N GLY A 175 -12.19 30.45 -8.46
CA GLY A 175 -10.97 31.24 -8.29
C GLY A 175 -10.03 30.68 -7.23
N VAL A 176 -10.56 30.07 -6.18
CA VAL A 176 -9.80 29.40 -5.11
C VAL A 176 -9.41 27.97 -5.50
N ALA A 177 -10.29 27.26 -6.19
CA ALA A 177 -10.08 25.86 -6.59
C ALA A 177 -8.95 25.69 -7.61
N VAL A 178 -8.80 26.61 -8.57
CA VAL A 178 -7.78 26.51 -9.61
C VAL A 178 -6.37 26.42 -9.02
N PRO A 179 -5.91 27.37 -8.19
CA PRO A 179 -4.58 27.25 -7.58
C PRO A 179 -4.46 26.05 -6.64
N PHE A 180 -5.53 25.65 -5.95
CA PHE A 180 -5.56 24.46 -5.12
C PHE A 180 -5.29 23.19 -5.93
N PHE A 181 -6.01 22.98 -7.04
CA PHE A 181 -5.85 21.79 -7.89
C PHE A 181 -4.48 21.78 -8.59
N GLN A 182 -3.96 22.94 -8.97
CA GLN A 182 -2.61 23.05 -9.52
C GLN A 182 -1.54 22.72 -8.47
N ALA A 183 -1.74 23.14 -7.22
CA ALA A 183 -0.84 22.80 -6.11
C ALA A 183 -0.83 21.29 -5.81
N LEU A 184 -1.99 20.63 -5.86
CA LEU A 184 -2.08 19.17 -5.74
C LEU A 184 -1.33 18.46 -6.85
N TYR A 185 -1.49 18.91 -8.09
CA TYR A 185 -0.78 18.32 -9.21
C TYR A 185 0.74 18.52 -9.11
N ARG A 186 1.19 19.71 -8.72
CA ARG A 186 2.64 19.94 -8.46
C ARG A 186 3.16 19.01 -7.37
N ALA A 187 2.43 18.87 -6.26
CA ALA A 187 2.79 17.93 -5.21
C ALA A 187 2.90 16.49 -5.77
N PHE A 188 1.93 16.06 -6.58
CA PHE A 188 1.93 14.74 -7.20
C PHE A 188 3.19 14.48 -8.04
N VAL A 189 3.55 15.43 -8.91
CA VAL A 189 4.70 15.27 -9.83
C VAL A 189 6.03 15.42 -9.09
N GLU A 190 6.18 16.47 -8.27
CA GLU A 190 7.46 16.81 -7.66
C GLU A 190 7.84 15.86 -6.51
N THR A 191 6.88 15.08 -5.97
CA THR A 191 7.15 14.06 -4.95
C THR A 191 7.18 12.64 -5.50
N ASP A 192 7.08 12.47 -6.82
CA ASP A 192 6.91 11.16 -7.46
C ASP A 192 5.80 10.31 -6.78
N ALA A 193 4.69 10.96 -6.45
CA ALA A 193 3.54 10.26 -5.90
C ALA A 193 2.90 9.37 -6.98
N SER A 194 2.55 8.15 -6.62
CA SER A 194 1.72 7.27 -7.46
C SER A 194 0.24 7.55 -7.28
N MET A 195 -0.14 8.15 -6.14
CA MET A 195 -1.50 8.55 -5.82
C MET A 195 -1.51 9.67 -4.78
N ILE A 196 -2.34 10.68 -5.00
CA ILE A 196 -2.80 11.64 -3.98
C ILE A 196 -4.33 11.59 -3.97
N GLU A 197 -4.91 11.39 -2.80
CA GLU A 197 -6.35 11.37 -2.58
C GLU A 197 -6.69 12.33 -1.44
N ILE A 198 -7.67 13.19 -1.68
CA ILE A 198 -8.25 14.10 -0.68
C ILE A 198 -9.74 13.73 -0.55
N ASN A 199 -10.08 13.08 0.56
CA ASN A 199 -11.43 12.58 0.78
C ASN A 199 -11.85 12.65 2.27
N PRO A 200 -12.53 13.76 2.65
CA PRO A 200 -13.01 14.83 1.79
C PRO A 200 -12.02 16.02 1.63
N CYS A 201 -12.13 16.69 0.48
CA CYS A 201 -11.81 18.10 0.35
C CYS A 201 -13.06 18.89 0.74
N VAL A 202 -12.95 19.86 1.61
CA VAL A 202 -14.12 20.58 2.10
C VAL A 202 -14.17 22.02 1.59
N VAL A 203 -15.40 22.47 1.32
CA VAL A 203 -15.71 23.90 1.16
C VAL A 203 -16.21 24.39 2.51
N THR A 204 -15.50 25.36 3.09
CA THR A 204 -15.83 25.96 4.39
C THR A 204 -16.87 27.06 4.28
N GLY A 205 -17.44 27.49 5.41
CA GLY A 205 -18.45 28.56 5.47
C GLY A 205 -17.97 29.90 4.91
N ASP A 206 -16.66 30.16 4.95
CA ASP A 206 -16.03 31.35 4.36
C ASP A 206 -15.59 31.14 2.88
N GLY A 207 -16.01 30.04 2.26
CA GLY A 207 -15.80 29.74 0.84
C GLY A 207 -14.41 29.22 0.46
N LYS A 208 -13.57 28.87 1.44
CA LYS A 208 -12.25 28.27 1.18
C LYS A 208 -12.35 26.79 0.86
N LEU A 209 -11.37 26.28 0.10
CA LEU A 209 -11.14 24.86 -0.07
C LEU A 209 -10.02 24.40 0.88
N VAL A 210 -10.26 23.30 1.58
CA VAL A 210 -9.30 22.74 2.56
C VAL A 210 -9.23 21.22 2.39
N ALA A 211 -8.03 20.65 2.35
CA ALA A 211 -7.81 19.21 2.35
C ALA A 211 -8.00 18.67 3.78
N LEU A 212 -9.22 18.17 4.10
CA LEU A 212 -9.59 17.74 5.44
C LEU A 212 -9.04 16.35 5.78
N ASP A 213 -8.97 15.46 4.81
CA ASP A 213 -8.29 14.16 4.92
C ASP A 213 -7.44 13.96 3.66
N ALA A 214 -6.22 13.49 3.85
CA ALA A 214 -5.26 13.33 2.77
C ALA A 214 -4.56 11.98 2.87
N LYS A 215 -4.48 11.29 1.73
CA LYS A 215 -3.75 10.04 1.55
C LYS A 215 -2.76 10.21 0.39
N VAL A 216 -1.50 9.95 0.67
CA VAL A 216 -0.44 10.01 -0.33
C VAL A 216 0.29 8.67 -0.36
N THR A 217 0.53 8.19 -1.57
CA THR A 217 1.36 7.02 -1.83
C THR A 217 2.44 7.42 -2.81
N PHE A 218 3.69 7.20 -2.46
CA PHE A 218 4.84 7.44 -3.34
C PHE A 218 5.15 6.22 -4.19
N ASP A 219 5.76 6.45 -5.34
CA ASP A 219 6.36 5.39 -6.14
C ASP A 219 7.63 4.88 -5.44
N ASP A 220 7.65 3.61 -5.04
CA ASP A 220 8.79 3.01 -4.38
C ASP A 220 10.05 3.03 -5.24
N ASN A 221 9.89 2.99 -6.57
CA ASN A 221 11.00 3.04 -7.52
C ASN A 221 11.65 4.43 -7.61
N ALA A 222 10.96 5.48 -7.15
CA ALA A 222 11.45 6.85 -7.16
C ALA A 222 12.01 7.32 -5.81
N LEU A 223 11.85 6.55 -4.72
CA LEU A 223 12.26 6.96 -3.37
C LEU A 223 13.76 7.29 -3.25
N TYR A 224 14.61 6.77 -4.13
CA TYR A 224 16.03 7.14 -4.14
C TYR A 224 16.26 8.63 -4.48
N ARG A 225 15.29 9.29 -5.12
CA ARG A 225 15.30 10.73 -5.43
C ARG A 225 14.85 11.58 -4.24
N HIS A 226 14.19 10.95 -3.27
CA HIS A 226 13.55 11.58 -2.11
C HIS A 226 14.07 11.00 -0.79
N PRO A 227 15.37 11.17 -0.47
CA PRO A 227 15.94 10.61 0.75
C PRO A 227 15.25 11.13 2.03
N GLU A 228 14.64 12.32 1.99
CA GLU A 228 13.88 12.93 3.07
C GLU A 228 12.56 12.19 3.40
N PHE A 229 12.06 11.36 2.47
CA PHE A 229 10.85 10.56 2.71
C PHE A 229 11.12 9.24 3.43
N LYS A 230 12.38 8.84 3.54
CA LYS A 230 12.76 7.56 4.16
C LYS A 230 12.24 7.43 5.59
N ASP A 231 12.29 8.52 6.36
CA ASP A 231 11.87 8.56 7.76
C ASP A 231 10.34 8.65 7.92
N LEU A 232 9.59 8.79 6.82
CA LEU A 232 8.13 8.81 6.84
C LEU A 232 7.53 7.39 6.84
N ARG A 233 8.33 6.37 6.51
CA ARG A 233 7.90 4.97 6.47
C ARG A 233 7.58 4.47 7.88
N ASP A 234 6.40 3.92 8.05
CA ASP A 234 5.99 3.26 9.30
C ASP A 234 5.95 1.74 9.13
N LEU A 235 6.98 1.07 9.63
CA LEU A 235 7.10 -0.39 9.53
C LEU A 235 6.03 -1.15 10.33
N GLU A 236 5.41 -0.49 11.32
CA GLU A 236 4.35 -1.10 12.13
C GLU A 236 2.99 -1.14 11.41
N GLU A 237 2.85 -0.36 10.33
CA GLU A 237 1.69 -0.37 9.44
C GLU A 237 1.85 -1.37 8.27
N GLU A 238 3.04 -1.91 8.08
CA GLU A 238 3.34 -2.91 7.05
C GLU A 238 3.17 -4.34 7.59
N THR A 239 3.06 -5.30 6.68
CA THR A 239 3.04 -6.71 7.05
C THR A 239 4.42 -7.14 7.54
N PRO A 240 4.57 -7.80 8.71
CA PRO A 240 5.88 -8.17 9.25
C PRO A 240 6.76 -8.96 8.26
N LEU A 241 6.16 -9.84 7.46
CA LEU A 241 6.88 -10.61 6.44
C LEU A 241 7.37 -9.74 5.28
N GLU A 242 6.62 -8.71 4.88
CA GLU A 242 7.03 -7.74 3.85
C GLU A 242 8.19 -6.87 4.36
N VAL A 243 8.12 -6.45 5.62
CA VAL A 243 9.22 -5.74 6.28
C VAL A 243 10.48 -6.60 6.33
N GLU A 244 10.35 -7.87 6.71
CA GLU A 244 11.50 -8.79 6.75
C GLU A 244 12.09 -9.01 5.35
N ALA A 245 11.24 -9.22 4.33
CA ALA A 245 11.66 -9.39 2.94
C ALA A 245 12.43 -8.19 2.40
N SER A 246 11.99 -6.99 2.76
CA SER A 246 12.62 -5.74 2.29
C SER A 246 14.08 -5.61 2.77
N LYS A 247 14.46 -6.19 3.91
CA LYS A 247 15.85 -6.19 4.41
C LYS A 247 16.80 -6.94 3.49
N PHE A 248 16.27 -7.93 2.75
CA PHE A 248 17.03 -8.77 1.81
C PHE A 248 16.82 -8.37 0.35
N LYS A 249 16.16 -7.24 0.09
CA LYS A 249 15.81 -6.76 -1.26
C LYS A 249 14.94 -7.78 -2.03
N LEU A 250 14.05 -8.46 -1.34
CA LEU A 250 13.08 -9.39 -1.91
C LEU A 250 11.74 -8.67 -2.09
N ASN A 251 11.10 -8.86 -3.24
CA ASN A 251 9.74 -8.39 -3.48
C ASN A 251 8.76 -9.46 -2.99
N TYR A 252 8.15 -9.23 -1.84
CA TYR A 252 7.22 -10.15 -1.20
C TYR A 252 5.88 -9.48 -0.94
N ILE A 253 4.79 -10.18 -1.26
CA ILE A 253 3.42 -9.79 -0.90
C ILE A 253 2.73 -11.03 -0.33
N LYS A 254 2.18 -10.93 0.89
CA LYS A 254 1.40 -12.00 1.49
C LYS A 254 0.03 -12.12 0.86
N LEU A 255 -0.41 -13.37 0.62
CA LEU A 255 -1.75 -13.75 0.19
C LEU A 255 -2.36 -14.79 1.15
N ASP A 256 -3.62 -15.16 0.94
CA ASP A 256 -4.38 -16.02 1.86
C ASP A 256 -4.31 -17.54 1.54
N GLY A 257 -3.41 -17.95 0.66
CA GLY A 257 -3.29 -19.34 0.23
C GLY A 257 -2.38 -20.20 1.12
N ASP A 258 -2.12 -21.42 0.64
CA ASP A 258 -1.33 -22.45 1.33
C ASP A 258 -0.15 -22.99 0.50
N ILE A 259 0.01 -22.55 -0.74
CA ILE A 259 1.13 -22.91 -1.62
C ILE A 259 2.05 -21.69 -1.77
N ALA A 260 3.19 -21.72 -1.12
CA ALA A 260 4.18 -20.67 -1.25
C ALA A 260 4.88 -20.72 -2.61
N CYS A 261 5.15 -19.53 -3.17
CA CYS A 261 5.78 -19.37 -4.48
C CYS A 261 7.13 -18.65 -4.34
N MET A 262 8.14 -19.16 -5.04
CA MET A 262 9.44 -18.48 -5.23
C MET A 262 9.79 -18.46 -6.70
N VAL A 263 9.97 -17.30 -7.27
CA VAL A 263 10.27 -17.13 -8.70
C VAL A 263 11.34 -16.05 -8.91
N ASN A 264 11.86 -15.99 -10.14
CA ASN A 264 12.73 -14.88 -10.58
C ASN A 264 12.07 -14.10 -11.72
N GLY A 265 11.45 -13.01 -11.35
CA GLY A 265 10.76 -12.10 -12.25
C GLY A 265 9.25 -12.01 -12.00
N ALA A 266 8.74 -10.78 -11.92
CA ALA A 266 7.36 -10.49 -11.54
C ALA A 266 6.32 -11.13 -12.49
N GLY A 267 6.58 -11.15 -13.80
CA GLY A 267 5.71 -11.79 -14.79
C GLY A 267 5.59 -13.30 -14.57
N LEU A 268 6.73 -13.96 -14.25
CA LEU A 268 6.74 -15.38 -13.92
C LEU A 268 6.03 -15.65 -12.59
N ALA A 269 6.13 -14.74 -11.62
CA ALA A 269 5.40 -14.84 -10.35
C ALA A 269 3.88 -14.85 -10.59
N MET A 270 3.36 -13.90 -11.36
CA MET A 270 1.95 -13.84 -11.69
C MET A 270 1.49 -15.09 -12.42
N ALA A 271 2.22 -15.52 -13.46
CA ALA A 271 1.90 -16.75 -14.20
C ALA A 271 1.95 -18.01 -13.32
N THR A 272 2.87 -18.05 -12.33
CA THR A 272 2.97 -19.15 -11.37
C THR A 272 1.76 -19.18 -10.42
N MET A 273 1.33 -18.03 -9.94
CA MET A 273 0.11 -17.95 -9.11
C MET A 273 -1.14 -18.34 -9.89
N ASP A 274 -1.24 -17.90 -11.15
CA ASP A 274 -2.36 -18.27 -12.04
C ASP A 274 -2.44 -19.77 -12.28
N ILE A 275 -1.30 -20.42 -12.60
CA ILE A 275 -1.30 -21.87 -12.86
C ILE A 275 -1.60 -22.67 -11.58
N ILE A 276 -1.19 -22.23 -10.41
CA ILE A 276 -1.57 -22.85 -9.13
C ILE A 276 -3.09 -22.75 -8.94
N LYS A 277 -3.70 -21.58 -9.19
CA LYS A 277 -5.15 -21.40 -9.14
C LYS A 277 -5.88 -22.31 -10.13
N LEU A 278 -5.43 -22.37 -11.38
CA LEU A 278 -6.01 -23.24 -12.41
C LEU A 278 -5.88 -24.73 -12.07
N SER A 279 -4.85 -25.11 -11.31
CA SER A 279 -4.65 -26.48 -10.80
C SER A 279 -5.45 -26.80 -9.54
N GLY A 280 -6.28 -25.87 -9.06
CA GLY A 280 -7.15 -26.03 -7.88
C GLY A 280 -6.49 -25.70 -6.53
N GLY A 281 -5.30 -25.09 -6.53
CA GLY A 281 -4.60 -24.63 -5.33
C GLY A 281 -4.85 -23.15 -5.00
N SER A 282 -4.22 -22.69 -3.92
CA SER A 282 -4.25 -21.28 -3.50
C SER A 282 -2.84 -20.77 -3.23
N PRO A 283 -2.34 -19.76 -3.99
CA PRO A 283 -1.03 -19.17 -3.74
C PRO A 283 -1.02 -18.40 -2.40
N ALA A 284 0.01 -18.65 -1.58
CA ALA A 284 0.20 -18.04 -0.26
C ALA A 284 0.90 -16.67 -0.34
N ASN A 285 1.59 -16.40 -1.44
CA ASN A 285 2.36 -15.17 -1.61
C ASN A 285 2.73 -14.91 -3.06
N PHE A 286 3.06 -13.66 -3.34
CA PHE A 286 3.95 -13.26 -4.43
C PHE A 286 5.36 -13.16 -3.86
N LEU A 287 6.36 -13.76 -4.50
CA LEU A 287 7.77 -13.57 -4.16
C LEU A 287 8.64 -13.63 -5.40
N ASP A 288 9.27 -12.51 -5.71
CA ASP A 288 10.28 -12.38 -6.77
C ASP A 288 11.66 -12.17 -6.13
N VAL A 289 12.56 -13.13 -6.33
CA VAL A 289 13.94 -13.03 -5.85
C VAL A 289 14.84 -12.21 -6.78
N GLY A 290 14.32 -11.81 -7.95
CA GLY A 290 15.06 -11.07 -8.96
C GLY A 290 16.00 -11.94 -9.82
N GLY A 291 16.44 -11.37 -10.95
CA GLY A 291 17.29 -12.07 -11.92
C GLY A 291 18.74 -12.30 -11.48
N GLY A 292 19.19 -11.67 -10.40
CA GLY A 292 20.57 -11.76 -9.89
C GLY A 292 20.65 -12.30 -8.46
N ALA A 293 19.66 -13.08 -8.01
CA ALA A 293 19.61 -13.56 -6.62
C ALA A 293 20.87 -14.38 -6.23
N SER A 294 21.39 -14.07 -5.04
CA SER A 294 22.46 -14.83 -4.40
C SER A 294 21.91 -16.03 -3.61
N GLU A 295 22.78 -16.99 -3.25
CA GLU A 295 22.43 -18.09 -2.36
C GLU A 295 21.83 -17.58 -1.05
N GLU A 296 22.34 -16.50 -0.48
CA GLU A 296 21.85 -15.89 0.74
C GLU A 296 20.44 -15.35 0.58
N GLN A 297 20.13 -14.69 -0.54
CA GLN A 297 18.79 -14.20 -0.84
C GLN A 297 17.80 -15.37 -0.99
N VAL A 298 18.17 -16.44 -1.69
CA VAL A 298 17.35 -17.66 -1.81
C VAL A 298 17.07 -18.27 -0.44
N LYS A 299 18.07 -18.37 0.42
CA LYS A 299 17.92 -18.85 1.78
C LYS A 299 16.98 -17.99 2.62
N ASN A 300 17.14 -16.68 2.58
CA ASN A 300 16.26 -15.75 3.31
C ASN A 300 14.83 -15.77 2.74
N ALA A 301 14.67 -15.92 1.42
CA ALA A 301 13.37 -16.14 0.80
C ALA A 301 12.67 -17.38 1.38
N PHE A 302 13.35 -18.53 1.48
CA PHE A 302 12.80 -19.72 2.13
C PHE A 302 12.43 -19.48 3.60
N ARG A 303 13.28 -18.75 4.36
CA ARG A 303 12.99 -18.43 5.76
C ARG A 303 11.67 -17.65 5.88
N ILE A 304 11.45 -16.67 4.98
CA ILE A 304 10.22 -15.89 4.96
C ILE A 304 9.02 -16.76 4.59
N LEU A 305 9.11 -17.56 3.52
CA LEU A 305 8.03 -18.44 3.07
C LEU A 305 7.62 -19.44 4.18
N LEU A 306 8.58 -20.06 4.85
CA LEU A 306 8.34 -21.06 5.87
C LEU A 306 7.94 -20.49 7.23
N SER A 307 8.03 -19.18 7.43
CA SER A 307 7.51 -18.50 8.62
C SER A 307 6.01 -18.24 8.58
N ASP A 308 5.38 -18.38 7.41
CA ASP A 308 3.92 -18.35 7.31
C ASP A 308 3.36 -19.73 7.72
N PRO A 309 2.58 -19.80 8.83
CA PRO A 309 2.04 -21.05 9.33
C PRO A 309 1.01 -21.72 8.40
N ASN A 310 0.46 -20.97 7.44
CA ASN A 310 -0.51 -21.49 6.49
C ASN A 310 0.13 -22.26 5.34
N VAL A 311 1.44 -22.11 5.13
CA VAL A 311 2.17 -22.73 4.04
C VAL A 311 2.27 -24.24 4.24
N ARG A 312 1.76 -25.01 3.27
CA ARG A 312 1.75 -26.49 3.23
C ARG A 312 2.68 -27.07 2.19
N ALA A 313 2.97 -26.31 1.13
CA ALA A 313 3.93 -26.68 0.09
C ALA A 313 4.64 -25.44 -0.45
N VAL A 314 5.84 -25.63 -0.99
CA VAL A 314 6.57 -24.55 -1.69
C VAL A 314 6.76 -24.94 -3.13
N PHE A 315 6.40 -24.04 -4.06
CA PHE A 315 6.70 -24.17 -5.48
C PHE A 315 7.76 -23.15 -5.89
N VAL A 316 8.95 -23.65 -6.19
CA VAL A 316 10.08 -22.88 -6.75
C VAL A 316 10.01 -23.00 -8.27
N ASN A 317 9.76 -21.89 -8.96
CA ASN A 317 9.64 -21.86 -10.42
C ASN A 317 10.61 -20.84 -10.99
N ILE A 318 11.69 -21.31 -11.58
CA ILE A 318 12.80 -20.48 -12.05
C ILE A 318 13.02 -20.64 -13.54
N PHE A 319 13.15 -19.50 -14.20
CA PHE A 319 13.68 -19.46 -15.57
C PHE A 319 15.08 -18.87 -15.53
N GLY A 320 16.09 -19.70 -15.74
CA GLY A 320 17.51 -19.36 -15.68
C GLY A 320 17.95 -18.55 -16.89
N GLY A 321 17.92 -17.24 -16.71
CA GLY A 321 18.64 -16.30 -17.57
C GLY A 321 19.92 -15.85 -16.87
N ILE A 322 19.89 -14.67 -16.25
CA ILE A 322 20.98 -14.13 -15.42
C ILE A 322 21.15 -14.98 -14.16
N LEU A 323 20.05 -15.34 -13.48
CA LEU A 323 20.09 -16.31 -12.38
C LEU A 323 20.30 -17.72 -12.95
N ARG A 324 21.43 -18.33 -12.61
CA ARG A 324 21.80 -19.68 -13.05
C ARG A 324 21.11 -20.72 -12.15
N CYS A 325 20.66 -21.80 -12.77
CA CYS A 325 19.96 -22.88 -12.05
C CYS A 325 20.84 -23.62 -11.02
N ASP A 326 22.15 -23.71 -11.22
CA ASP A 326 23.10 -24.30 -10.26
C ASP A 326 23.25 -23.44 -9.01
N VAL A 327 23.31 -22.10 -9.15
CA VAL A 327 23.34 -21.17 -8.00
C VAL A 327 22.04 -21.26 -7.20
N LEU A 328 20.90 -21.27 -7.87
CA LEU A 328 19.62 -21.46 -7.21
C LEU A 328 19.56 -22.78 -6.43
N ALA A 329 19.91 -23.89 -7.11
CA ALA A 329 19.88 -25.21 -6.49
C ALA A 329 20.77 -25.31 -5.25
N SER A 330 21.97 -24.69 -5.29
CA SER A 330 22.85 -24.57 -4.13
C SER A 330 22.20 -23.79 -3.00
N GLY A 331 21.55 -22.68 -3.31
CA GLY A 331 20.80 -21.88 -2.33
C GLY A 331 19.62 -22.65 -1.69
N VAL A 332 18.86 -23.40 -2.50
CA VAL A 332 17.76 -24.26 -2.03
C VAL A 332 18.27 -25.34 -1.09
N VAL A 333 19.36 -26.04 -1.48
CA VAL A 333 19.98 -27.08 -0.65
C VAL A 333 20.57 -26.47 0.63
N GLY A 334 21.21 -25.31 0.55
CA GLY A 334 21.72 -24.58 1.72
C GLY A 334 20.60 -24.22 2.70
N ALA A 335 19.48 -23.71 2.18
CA ALA A 335 18.29 -23.40 2.97
C ALA A 335 17.71 -24.67 3.62
N ALA A 336 17.61 -25.78 2.88
CA ALA A 336 17.08 -27.03 3.41
C ALA A 336 17.92 -27.62 4.56
N LYS A 337 19.26 -27.52 4.47
CA LYS A 337 20.18 -27.95 5.53
C LYS A 337 19.99 -27.15 6.82
N GLU A 338 19.81 -25.85 6.70
CA GLU A 338 19.72 -24.95 7.86
C GLU A 338 18.31 -24.92 8.46
N LEU A 339 17.29 -24.80 7.62
CA LEU A 339 15.90 -24.57 8.07
C LEU A 339 15.13 -25.89 8.34
N LYS A 340 15.68 -27.04 7.95
CA LYS A 340 15.06 -28.36 8.11
C LYS A 340 13.61 -28.37 7.65
N PHE A 341 13.38 -28.21 6.35
CA PHE A 341 12.04 -28.10 5.75
C PHE A 341 11.08 -29.17 6.28
N LYS A 342 9.93 -28.71 6.77
CA LYS A 342 8.81 -29.56 7.23
C LYS A 342 7.72 -29.72 6.16
N VAL A 343 7.77 -28.92 5.11
CA VAL A 343 6.82 -28.92 4.00
C VAL A 343 7.48 -29.41 2.72
N PRO A 344 6.75 -30.07 1.83
CA PRO A 344 7.29 -30.49 0.54
C PRO A 344 7.66 -29.30 -0.32
N VAL A 345 8.73 -29.49 -1.11
CA VAL A 345 9.24 -28.46 -2.03
C VAL A 345 9.26 -29.05 -3.44
N VAL A 346 8.54 -28.40 -4.33
CA VAL A 346 8.54 -28.67 -5.77
C VAL A 346 9.46 -27.67 -6.45
N VAL A 347 10.36 -28.14 -7.32
CA VAL A 347 11.32 -27.28 -8.01
C VAL A 347 11.21 -27.49 -9.52
N ARG A 348 10.86 -26.45 -10.24
CA ARG A 348 10.94 -26.38 -11.70
C ARG A 348 12.03 -25.37 -12.07
N MET A 349 12.97 -25.81 -12.89
CA MET A 349 14.06 -25.00 -13.40
C MET A 349 14.20 -25.18 -14.90
N GLU A 350 14.38 -24.09 -15.62
CA GLU A 350 14.75 -24.07 -17.05
C GLU A 350 15.82 -23.03 -17.28
N GLY A 351 16.61 -23.18 -18.36
CA GLY A 351 17.61 -22.21 -18.80
C GLY A 351 19.03 -22.58 -18.40
N THR A 352 19.85 -21.59 -18.07
CA THR A 352 21.31 -21.72 -17.87
C THR A 352 21.63 -22.69 -16.73
N ASN A 353 22.49 -23.69 -17.01
CA ASN A 353 22.99 -24.70 -16.07
C ASN A 353 21.87 -25.56 -15.43
N VAL A 354 20.77 -25.81 -16.16
CA VAL A 354 19.62 -26.58 -15.63
C VAL A 354 20.03 -28.00 -15.24
N GLN A 355 20.89 -28.68 -16.00
CA GLN A 355 21.33 -30.05 -15.70
C GLN A 355 22.14 -30.10 -14.39
N GLN A 356 23.10 -29.20 -14.24
CA GLN A 356 23.86 -29.08 -12.99
C GLN A 356 22.96 -28.77 -11.80
N GLY A 357 21.98 -27.87 -11.95
CA GLY A 357 20.99 -27.58 -10.92
C GLY A 357 20.19 -28.81 -10.51
N LYS A 358 19.68 -29.60 -11.47
CA LYS A 358 18.97 -30.85 -11.21
C LYS A 358 19.85 -31.88 -10.51
N GLU A 359 21.13 -32.00 -10.88
CA GLU A 359 22.10 -32.88 -10.21
C GLU A 359 22.36 -32.47 -8.76
N ILE A 360 22.54 -31.18 -8.50
CA ILE A 360 22.70 -30.65 -7.12
C ILE A 360 21.51 -31.02 -6.24
N LEU A 361 20.28 -30.84 -6.75
CA LEU A 361 19.08 -31.22 -5.99
C LEU A 361 19.00 -32.73 -5.76
N ARG A 362 19.27 -33.58 -6.76
CA ARG A 362 19.22 -35.04 -6.63
C ARG A 362 20.25 -35.57 -5.63
N ASN A 363 21.47 -35.00 -5.65
CA ASN A 363 22.58 -35.43 -4.79
C ASN A 363 22.56 -34.81 -3.40
N SER A 364 21.58 -33.97 -3.11
CA SER A 364 21.48 -33.22 -1.84
C SER A 364 21.11 -34.07 -0.63
N GLY A 365 20.50 -35.23 -0.85
CA GLY A 365 19.92 -36.09 0.21
C GLY A 365 18.54 -35.62 0.69
N PHE A 366 17.98 -34.54 0.12
CA PHE A 366 16.63 -34.07 0.42
C PHE A 366 15.62 -34.55 -0.63
N ASN A 367 14.37 -34.76 -0.21
CA ASN A 367 13.30 -35.20 -1.09
C ASN A 367 12.64 -33.99 -1.78
N PHE A 368 13.31 -33.44 -2.80
CA PHE A 368 12.73 -32.41 -3.66
C PHE A 368 11.96 -33.03 -4.82
N ALA A 369 10.72 -32.59 -5.04
CA ALA A 369 9.95 -32.97 -6.22
C ALA A 369 10.39 -32.12 -7.42
N VAL A 370 11.06 -32.71 -8.39
CA VAL A 370 11.46 -32.01 -9.62
C VAL A 370 10.32 -32.03 -10.62
N ALA A 371 10.01 -30.88 -11.21
CA ALA A 371 8.98 -30.71 -12.23
C ALA A 371 9.59 -30.41 -13.60
N GLU A 372 8.93 -30.91 -14.66
CA GLU A 372 9.37 -30.72 -16.05
C GLU A 372 8.82 -29.44 -16.68
N GLY A 373 7.63 -28.98 -16.24
CA GLY A 373 6.99 -27.75 -16.73
C GLY A 373 6.22 -27.03 -15.66
N MET A 374 5.71 -25.84 -15.95
CA MET A 374 4.95 -25.02 -14.99
C MET A 374 3.70 -25.73 -14.50
N LYS A 375 2.93 -26.34 -15.41
CA LYS A 375 1.70 -27.07 -15.09
C LYS A 375 1.99 -28.28 -14.20
N ASP A 376 2.95 -29.13 -14.59
CA ASP A 376 3.40 -30.28 -13.80
C ASP A 376 3.86 -29.84 -12.39
N GLY A 377 4.59 -28.72 -12.29
CA GLY A 377 5.02 -28.16 -11.01
C GLY A 377 3.87 -27.72 -10.12
N ALA A 378 2.88 -27.02 -10.70
CA ALA A 378 1.70 -26.59 -9.97
C ALA A 378 0.83 -27.76 -9.51
N GLU A 379 0.58 -28.75 -10.39
CA GLU A 379 -0.19 -29.96 -10.06
C GLU A 379 0.49 -30.75 -8.93
N LYS A 380 1.82 -30.91 -8.97
CA LYS A 380 2.60 -31.55 -7.89
C LYS A 380 2.50 -30.78 -6.59
N ALA A 381 2.63 -29.43 -6.62
CA ALA A 381 2.54 -28.61 -5.43
C ALA A 381 1.14 -28.70 -4.79
N VAL A 382 0.08 -28.65 -5.60
CA VAL A 382 -1.31 -28.81 -5.13
C VAL A 382 -1.53 -30.20 -4.51
N ALA A 383 -1.08 -31.25 -5.18
CA ALA A 383 -1.21 -32.63 -4.66
C ALA A 383 -0.49 -32.83 -3.34
N LEU A 384 0.72 -32.29 -3.21
CA LEU A 384 1.52 -32.39 -1.99
C LEU A 384 0.95 -31.53 -0.84
N ALA A 385 0.42 -30.35 -1.13
CA ALA A 385 -0.26 -29.52 -0.12
C ALA A 385 -1.54 -30.20 0.39
N GLY A 386 -2.30 -30.88 -0.46
CA GLY A 386 -3.50 -31.64 -0.08
C GLY A 386 -3.21 -32.92 0.74
N GLY A 387 -2.06 -33.56 0.53
CA GLY A 387 -1.63 -34.75 1.25
C GLY A 387 -1.01 -34.50 2.63
N ALA A 388 -0.78 -33.24 2.98
CA ALA A 388 -0.24 -32.80 4.29
C ALA A 388 -1.33 -32.61 5.38
N ARG A 389 -2.50 -33.29 5.23
CA ARG A 389 -3.59 -33.30 6.23
C ARG A 389 -3.38 -34.38 7.27
#